data_c94eb06e7335da088d42407ddbb19dbf
#
_entry.id   c94eb06e7335da088d42407ddbb19dbf
#
_cell.length_a   1.000
_cell.length_b   1.000
_cell.length_c   1.000
_cell.angle_alpha   90.00
_cell.angle_beta   90.00
_cell.angle_gamma   90.00
#
_symmetry.space_group_name_H-M   'P 1'
#
loop_
_entity.id
_entity.type
_entity.pdbx_description
1 polymer ?
#
loop_
_entity_poly.entity_id
_entity_poly.type
_entity_poly.pdbx_seq_one_letter_code
_entity_poly.pdbx_strand_id
1 'polypeptide(L)'
;MKNILVLLPYDKASKEKLVCAVKERCNISFISRKEQPEEYLSALKEANLIIGEVPNGDFQYCEKLEMLQSSSSGINYYIEGGKFPEGAKLCCMTGVYGNVIAEHLLGMVLSISRRIPEYRNQQNENKWKILKFDKPLDESTVLILGAGDIGTTLAKWMRPMVGKIIGIRRTARDFPDCFDEMFTLEKLDEKLPEADFVISVLPQTPETIRLLDERRLRLMKDDAIFVNGGRGSLIDQEALLKVMSEGKFFGVGLDVTVPEPLPEESPLWKQERLLITPHAAGNSCSLESPLERKIREFILKNTVKWLNGEEPENLIDFKLGYKKNV
;
A
#
# COMPACT_ATOMS: atom_id res chain seq x y z
N MET A 1 32.70 -12.09 -11.14
CA MET A 1 32.17 -10.94 -10.39
C MET A 1 30.65 -10.96 -10.55
N LYS A 2 29.87 -10.68 -9.50
CA LYS A 2 28.40 -10.63 -9.58
C LYS A 2 27.92 -9.37 -10.27
N ASN A 3 26.74 -9.40 -10.86
CA ASN A 3 26.15 -8.29 -11.61
C ASN A 3 24.89 -7.77 -10.89
N ILE A 4 24.81 -6.45 -10.68
CA ILE A 4 23.66 -5.75 -10.14
C ILE A 4 23.01 -4.92 -11.25
N LEU A 5 21.73 -5.16 -11.49
CA LEU A 5 20.92 -4.38 -12.42
C LEU A 5 19.97 -3.46 -11.63
N VAL A 6 20.05 -2.16 -11.86
CA VAL A 6 19.20 -1.15 -11.24
C VAL A 6 18.24 -0.60 -12.29
N LEU A 7 16.94 -0.81 -12.06
CA LEU A 7 15.83 -0.39 -12.94
C LEU A 7 15.12 0.86 -12.44
N LEU A 8 15.51 1.37 -11.25
CA LEU A 8 14.93 2.56 -10.64
C LEU A 8 15.74 3.81 -11.01
N PRO A 9 15.08 4.95 -11.13
CA PRO A 9 15.77 6.22 -11.21
C PRO A 9 16.47 6.52 -9.87
N TYR A 10 17.65 7.13 -9.92
CA TYR A 10 18.44 7.53 -8.75
C TYR A 10 18.87 8.98 -8.86
N ASP A 11 18.83 9.70 -7.75
CA ASP A 11 19.56 10.94 -7.62
C ASP A 11 21.08 10.67 -7.61
N LYS A 12 21.87 11.72 -7.91
CA LYS A 12 23.33 11.59 -8.06
C LYS A 12 23.99 11.07 -6.77
N ALA A 13 23.61 11.60 -5.61
CA ALA A 13 24.24 11.26 -4.35
C ALA A 13 23.95 9.81 -3.91
N SER A 14 22.70 9.36 -4.06
CA SER A 14 22.30 7.98 -3.77
C SER A 14 22.94 6.98 -4.73
N LYS A 15 23.06 7.36 -6.01
CA LYS A 15 23.77 6.55 -7.02
C LYS A 15 25.24 6.36 -6.64
N GLU A 16 25.93 7.44 -6.30
CA GLU A 16 27.34 7.40 -5.88
C GLU A 16 27.54 6.53 -4.64
N LYS A 17 26.65 6.64 -3.63
CA LYS A 17 26.70 5.79 -2.43
C LYS A 17 26.57 4.31 -2.77
N LEU A 18 25.59 3.93 -3.61
CA LEU A 18 25.39 2.55 -4.00
C LEU A 18 26.57 2.01 -4.79
N VAL A 19 27.06 2.75 -5.79
CA VAL A 19 28.24 2.37 -6.57
C VAL A 19 29.46 2.19 -5.67
N CYS A 20 29.72 3.11 -4.76
CA CYS A 20 30.85 3.04 -3.83
C CYS A 20 30.80 1.80 -2.94
N ALA A 21 29.60 1.42 -2.48
CA ALA A 21 29.42 0.25 -1.60
C ALA A 21 29.68 -1.10 -2.31
N VAL A 22 29.56 -1.15 -3.64
CA VAL A 22 29.61 -2.42 -4.39
C VAL A 22 30.79 -2.54 -5.35
N LYS A 23 31.49 -1.45 -5.72
CA LYS A 23 32.44 -1.34 -6.84
C LYS A 23 33.58 -2.37 -6.87
N GLU A 24 34.02 -2.85 -5.71
CA GLU A 24 35.13 -3.83 -5.63
C GLU A 24 34.62 -5.28 -5.69
N ARG A 25 33.30 -5.49 -5.62
CA ARG A 25 32.68 -6.81 -5.46
C ARG A 25 31.73 -7.17 -6.60
N CYS A 26 31.15 -6.17 -7.26
CA CYS A 26 30.14 -6.34 -8.29
C CYS A 26 30.30 -5.33 -9.42
N ASN A 27 29.85 -5.74 -10.63
CA ASN A 27 29.50 -4.80 -11.67
C ASN A 27 28.10 -4.26 -11.37
N ILE A 28 27.87 -2.97 -11.63
CA ILE A 28 26.57 -2.34 -11.45
C ILE A 28 26.18 -1.57 -12.70
N SER A 29 24.97 -1.81 -13.19
CA SER A 29 24.39 -1.11 -14.34
C SER A 29 23.07 -0.46 -13.95
N PHE A 30 22.82 0.75 -14.47
CA PHE A 30 21.58 1.49 -14.32
C PHE A 30 20.94 1.58 -15.70
N ILE A 31 19.82 0.89 -15.91
CA ILE A 31 19.18 0.74 -17.21
C ILE A 31 17.71 1.13 -17.10
N SER A 32 17.27 1.96 -18.03
CA SER A 32 15.85 2.28 -18.23
C SER A 32 15.27 1.28 -19.23
N ARG A 33 14.30 0.48 -18.79
CA ARG A 33 13.61 -0.48 -19.67
C ARG A 33 12.99 0.19 -20.91
N LYS A 34 12.47 1.43 -20.76
CA LYS A 34 11.81 2.15 -21.84
C LYS A 34 12.79 2.76 -22.84
N GLU A 35 13.93 3.24 -22.35
CA GLU A 35 14.92 3.97 -23.17
C GLU A 35 15.96 3.02 -23.78
N GLN A 36 16.22 1.88 -23.14
CA GLN A 36 17.28 0.94 -23.48
C GLN A 36 16.75 -0.52 -23.50
N PRO A 37 15.76 -0.86 -24.34
CA PRO A 37 15.09 -2.18 -24.27
C PRO A 37 16.01 -3.36 -24.63
N GLU A 38 16.97 -3.22 -25.52
CA GLU A 38 17.90 -4.29 -25.91
C GLU A 38 18.93 -4.54 -24.80
N GLU A 39 19.50 -3.47 -24.25
CA GLU A 39 20.44 -3.54 -23.14
C GLU A 39 19.76 -4.10 -21.88
N TYR A 40 18.49 -3.76 -21.65
CA TYR A 40 17.69 -4.29 -20.56
C TYR A 40 17.56 -5.81 -20.61
N LEU A 41 17.17 -6.38 -21.75
CA LEU A 41 17.05 -7.84 -21.89
C LEU A 41 18.39 -8.56 -21.74
N SER A 42 19.46 -7.98 -22.27
CA SER A 42 20.82 -8.51 -22.10
C SER A 42 21.26 -8.48 -20.64
N ALA A 43 20.98 -7.38 -19.93
CA ALA A 43 21.33 -7.22 -18.51
C ALA A 43 20.53 -8.15 -17.59
N LEU A 44 19.26 -8.44 -17.90
CA LEU A 44 18.44 -9.39 -17.14
C LEU A 44 19.08 -10.78 -17.08
N LYS A 45 19.63 -11.28 -18.19
CA LYS A 45 20.26 -12.61 -18.27
C LYS A 45 21.49 -12.74 -17.37
N GLU A 46 22.20 -11.65 -17.18
CA GLU A 46 23.45 -11.64 -16.42
C GLU A 46 23.28 -11.19 -14.96
N ALA A 47 22.12 -10.65 -14.60
CA ALA A 47 21.88 -10.08 -13.27
C ALA A 47 21.78 -11.15 -12.17
N ASN A 48 22.56 -10.99 -11.11
CA ASN A 48 22.43 -11.76 -9.87
C ASN A 48 21.53 -11.04 -8.85
N LEU A 49 21.56 -9.70 -8.83
CA LEU A 49 20.66 -8.86 -8.06
C LEU A 49 19.98 -7.87 -9.00
N ILE A 50 18.65 -7.80 -8.92
CA ILE A 50 17.87 -6.77 -9.59
C ILE A 50 17.25 -5.86 -8.53
N ILE A 51 17.36 -4.54 -8.74
CA ILE A 51 16.77 -3.50 -7.88
C ILE A 51 15.71 -2.77 -8.71
N GLY A 52 14.45 -2.91 -8.32
CA GLY A 52 13.29 -2.34 -9.01
C GLY A 52 12.28 -3.38 -9.43
N GLU A 53 11.45 -3.04 -10.43
CA GLU A 53 10.32 -3.87 -10.83
C GLU A 53 10.61 -4.59 -12.16
N VAL A 54 10.38 -5.89 -12.19
CA VAL A 54 10.51 -6.74 -13.39
C VAL A 54 9.12 -7.24 -13.79
N PRO A 55 8.67 -7.02 -15.03
CA PRO A 55 7.43 -7.63 -15.52
C PRO A 55 7.47 -9.15 -15.47
N ASN A 56 6.33 -9.77 -15.08
CA ASN A 56 6.25 -11.24 -14.96
C ASN A 56 6.68 -11.99 -16.22
N GLY A 57 6.41 -11.42 -17.42
CA GLY A 57 6.84 -12.01 -18.68
C GLY A 57 8.35 -12.02 -18.89
N ASP A 58 9.09 -11.16 -18.21
CA ASP A 58 10.52 -10.98 -18.40
C ASP A 58 11.35 -11.88 -17.47
N PHE A 59 10.75 -12.50 -16.45
CA PHE A 59 11.46 -13.45 -15.57
C PHE A 59 12.04 -14.65 -16.30
N GLN A 60 11.50 -15.01 -17.45
CA GLN A 60 12.09 -16.05 -18.31
C GLN A 60 13.53 -15.75 -18.75
N TYR A 61 13.95 -14.49 -18.68
CA TYR A 61 15.31 -14.06 -19.01
C TYR A 61 16.24 -13.93 -17.80
N CYS A 62 15.71 -14.08 -16.57
CA CYS A 62 16.47 -13.92 -15.32
C CYS A 62 17.17 -15.21 -14.92
N GLU A 63 18.09 -15.72 -15.75
CA GLU A 63 18.72 -17.04 -15.60
C GLU A 63 19.64 -17.15 -14.38
N LYS A 64 20.23 -16.04 -13.92
CA LYS A 64 21.23 -15.98 -12.84
C LYS A 64 20.73 -15.28 -11.59
N LEU A 65 19.42 -14.97 -11.52
CA LEU A 65 18.86 -14.16 -10.43
C LEU A 65 18.97 -14.88 -9.09
N GLU A 66 19.62 -14.23 -8.14
CA GLU A 66 19.71 -14.67 -6.74
C GLU A 66 18.75 -13.88 -5.84
N MET A 67 18.54 -12.58 -6.15
CA MET A 67 17.67 -11.71 -5.39
C MET A 67 17.02 -10.62 -6.27
N LEU A 68 15.73 -10.38 -6.04
CA LEU A 68 15.01 -9.19 -6.49
C LEU A 68 14.69 -8.33 -5.27
N GLN A 69 15.18 -7.08 -5.27
CA GLN A 69 14.77 -6.03 -4.33
C GLN A 69 13.72 -5.17 -5.02
N SER A 70 12.44 -5.48 -4.79
CA SER A 70 11.33 -4.66 -5.27
C SER A 70 11.32 -3.30 -4.59
N SER A 71 10.91 -2.25 -5.30
CA SER A 71 10.65 -0.92 -4.75
C SER A 71 9.24 -0.78 -4.14
N SER A 72 8.40 -1.80 -4.30
CA SER A 72 7.03 -1.84 -3.80
C SER A 72 6.92 -2.58 -2.46
N SER A 73 5.92 -2.19 -1.66
CA SER A 73 5.47 -3.00 -0.52
C SER A 73 4.50 -4.10 -0.95
N GLY A 74 3.80 -3.94 -2.06
CA GLY A 74 2.87 -4.92 -2.62
C GLY A 74 3.59 -5.89 -3.55
N ILE A 75 3.49 -7.19 -3.25
CA ILE A 75 4.23 -8.24 -3.96
C ILE A 75 3.33 -9.27 -4.65
N ASN A 76 2.02 -9.05 -4.63
CA ASN A 76 1.03 -9.94 -5.23
C ASN A 76 1.33 -10.26 -6.69
N TYR A 77 1.76 -9.24 -7.44
CA TYR A 77 2.15 -9.36 -8.82
C TYR A 77 3.19 -10.46 -9.08
N TYR A 78 4.14 -10.65 -8.16
CA TYR A 78 5.19 -11.66 -8.28
C TYR A 78 4.73 -13.05 -7.84
N ILE A 79 3.75 -13.12 -6.94
CA ILE A 79 3.22 -14.38 -6.40
C ILE A 79 2.20 -14.98 -7.35
N GLU A 80 1.24 -14.18 -7.81
CA GLU A 80 0.13 -14.65 -8.65
C GLU A 80 0.56 -15.06 -10.06
N GLY A 81 1.63 -14.47 -10.57
CA GLY A 81 2.13 -14.76 -11.90
C GLY A 81 2.82 -16.13 -12.07
N GLY A 82 3.21 -16.78 -10.97
CA GLY A 82 3.85 -18.12 -10.97
C GLY A 82 5.16 -18.23 -11.75
N LYS A 83 5.76 -17.09 -12.16
CA LYS A 83 6.94 -17.05 -13.04
C LYS A 83 8.21 -16.58 -12.33
N PHE A 84 8.13 -16.30 -11.03
CA PHE A 84 9.31 -15.88 -10.27
C PHE A 84 10.35 -17.01 -10.24
N PRO A 85 11.64 -16.73 -10.50
CA PRO A 85 12.68 -17.76 -10.62
C PRO A 85 12.82 -18.59 -9.34
N GLU A 86 12.84 -19.91 -9.49
CA GLU A 86 12.98 -20.84 -8.38
C GLU A 86 14.33 -20.63 -7.67
N GLY A 87 14.31 -20.59 -6.35
CA GLY A 87 15.50 -20.37 -5.52
C GLY A 87 15.92 -18.91 -5.37
N ALA A 88 15.41 -17.99 -6.19
CA ALA A 88 15.68 -16.56 -6.02
C ALA A 88 14.91 -15.98 -4.83
N LYS A 89 15.52 -15.00 -4.15
CA LYS A 89 14.92 -14.28 -3.03
C LYS A 89 14.15 -13.07 -3.51
N LEU A 90 12.96 -12.83 -2.97
CA LEU A 90 12.19 -11.60 -3.18
C LEU A 90 12.16 -10.78 -1.89
N CYS A 91 12.55 -9.51 -1.96
CA CYS A 91 12.46 -8.56 -0.85
C CYS A 91 11.57 -7.39 -1.21
N CYS A 92 10.75 -6.93 -0.26
CA CYS A 92 9.81 -5.82 -0.44
C CYS A 92 10.14 -4.62 0.47
N MET A 93 9.40 -3.51 0.28
CA MET A 93 9.58 -2.26 1.03
C MET A 93 8.65 -2.11 2.24
N THR A 94 8.18 -3.20 2.84
CA THR A 94 7.37 -3.11 4.07
C THR A 94 8.12 -2.35 5.15
N GLY A 95 7.47 -1.37 5.80
CA GLY A 95 8.07 -0.53 6.84
C GLY A 95 8.71 0.76 6.32
N VAL A 96 8.69 1.01 5.01
CA VAL A 96 9.27 2.22 4.40
C VAL A 96 8.19 3.25 4.09
N TYR A 97 7.01 2.80 3.69
CA TYR A 97 5.91 3.64 3.22
C TYR A 97 4.95 4.12 4.32
N GLY A 98 5.13 3.67 5.58
CA GLY A 98 4.17 3.90 6.67
C GLY A 98 3.69 5.34 6.78
N ASN A 99 4.63 6.31 6.78
CA ASN A 99 4.27 7.72 6.96
C ASN A 99 3.45 8.28 5.79
N VAL A 100 3.91 8.12 4.54
CA VAL A 100 3.26 8.76 3.39
C VAL A 100 1.88 8.18 3.11
N ILE A 101 1.71 6.87 3.28
CA ILE A 101 0.40 6.23 3.12
C ILE A 101 -0.53 6.63 4.28
N ALA A 102 -0.06 6.65 5.52
CA ALA A 102 -0.86 7.09 6.65
C ALA A 102 -1.29 8.56 6.49
N GLU A 103 -0.41 9.44 6.01
CA GLU A 103 -0.72 10.84 5.72
C GLU A 103 -1.83 10.97 4.67
N HIS A 104 -1.71 10.23 3.57
CA HIS A 104 -2.73 10.22 2.51
C HIS A 104 -4.09 9.75 3.03
N LEU A 105 -4.13 8.63 3.76
CA LEU A 105 -5.37 8.09 4.32
C LEU A 105 -6.01 9.03 5.36
N LEU A 106 -5.20 9.67 6.21
CA LEU A 106 -5.68 10.70 7.12
C LEU A 106 -6.25 11.88 6.35
N GLY A 107 -5.58 12.31 5.27
CA GLY A 107 -6.07 13.33 4.36
C GLY A 107 -7.43 12.98 3.74
N MET A 108 -7.63 11.71 3.31
CA MET A 108 -8.92 11.23 2.81
C MET A 108 -10.00 11.25 3.89
N VAL A 109 -9.68 10.74 5.09
CA VAL A 109 -10.60 10.75 6.24
C VAL A 109 -11.07 12.17 6.57
N LEU A 110 -10.14 13.12 6.72
CA LEU A 110 -10.44 14.51 7.02
C LEU A 110 -11.22 15.18 5.88
N SER A 111 -10.86 14.92 4.63
CA SER A 111 -11.54 15.46 3.46
C SER A 111 -13.01 15.03 3.41
N ILE A 112 -13.28 13.74 3.62
CA ILE A 112 -14.64 13.19 3.62
C ILE A 112 -15.41 13.68 4.85
N SER A 113 -14.84 13.58 6.05
CA SER A 113 -15.42 14.01 7.31
C SER A 113 -15.89 15.47 7.26
N ARG A 114 -15.11 16.34 6.63
CA ARG A 114 -15.39 17.78 6.48
C ARG A 114 -16.06 18.15 5.16
N ARG A 115 -16.46 17.15 4.34
CA ARG A 115 -17.16 17.35 3.07
C ARG A 115 -16.41 18.23 2.06
N ILE A 116 -15.08 18.19 2.09
CA ILE A 116 -14.23 19.01 1.20
C ILE A 116 -14.50 18.71 -0.29
N PRO A 117 -14.69 17.43 -0.72
CA PRO A 117 -15.00 17.14 -2.12
C PRO A 117 -16.31 17.80 -2.59
N GLU A 118 -17.36 17.78 -1.77
CA GLU A 118 -18.64 18.39 -2.11
C GLU A 118 -18.55 19.92 -2.13
N TYR A 119 -17.79 20.55 -1.22
CA TYR A 119 -17.51 21.98 -1.29
C TYR A 119 -16.69 22.34 -2.52
N ARG A 120 -15.75 21.50 -2.93
CA ARG A 120 -15.01 21.68 -4.17
C ARG A 120 -15.94 21.65 -5.40
N ASN A 121 -16.91 20.73 -5.42
CA ASN A 121 -17.93 20.70 -6.48
C ASN A 121 -18.78 21.97 -6.49
N GLN A 122 -19.25 22.44 -5.34
CA GLN A 122 -19.98 23.72 -5.22
C GLN A 122 -19.12 24.91 -5.71
N GLN A 123 -17.82 24.92 -5.41
CA GLN A 123 -16.91 25.97 -5.90
C GLN A 123 -16.86 25.99 -7.44
N ASN A 124 -16.82 24.83 -8.11
CA ASN A 124 -16.86 24.75 -9.56
C ASN A 124 -18.17 25.30 -10.15
N GLU A 125 -19.24 25.26 -9.38
CA GLU A 125 -20.57 25.76 -9.75
C GLU A 125 -20.84 27.20 -9.25
N ASN A 126 -19.86 27.88 -8.66
CA ASN A 126 -19.99 29.19 -8.01
C ASN A 126 -21.11 29.26 -6.94
N LYS A 127 -21.31 28.14 -6.22
CA LYS A 127 -22.35 28.02 -5.17
C LYS A 127 -21.74 28.27 -3.80
N TRP A 128 -22.31 29.24 -3.06
CA TRP A 128 -22.00 29.52 -1.66
C TRP A 128 -23.11 28.97 -0.78
N LYS A 129 -23.01 27.69 -0.36
CA LYS A 129 -24.02 27.03 0.44
C LYS A 129 -23.38 26.14 1.50
N ILE A 130 -23.77 26.29 2.77
CA ILE A 130 -23.34 25.42 3.86
C ILE A 130 -24.04 24.07 3.71
N LEU A 131 -23.25 23.00 3.71
CA LEU A 131 -23.71 21.63 3.81
C LEU A 131 -23.94 21.31 5.29
N LYS A 132 -25.07 20.67 5.60
CA LYS A 132 -25.41 20.26 6.97
C LYS A 132 -24.73 18.93 7.30
N PHE A 133 -24.47 18.73 8.59
CA PHE A 133 -23.99 17.46 9.16
C PHE A 133 -22.62 17.02 8.66
N ASP A 134 -21.57 17.54 9.30
CA ASP A 134 -20.24 16.98 9.26
C ASP A 134 -20.16 15.75 10.17
N LYS A 135 -19.14 14.91 9.97
CA LYS A 135 -18.84 13.80 10.88
C LYS A 135 -17.50 14.05 11.58
N PRO A 136 -17.51 14.69 12.77
CA PRO A 136 -16.28 14.99 13.48
C PRO A 136 -15.59 13.72 13.97
N LEU A 137 -14.27 13.81 14.18
CA LEU A 137 -13.47 12.70 14.69
C LEU A 137 -13.54 12.60 16.22
N ASP A 138 -13.79 13.71 16.89
CA ASP A 138 -13.84 13.78 18.33
C ASP A 138 -14.85 12.76 18.92
N GLU A 139 -14.43 12.07 19.99
CA GLU A 139 -15.20 10.98 20.64
C GLU A 139 -15.53 9.77 19.74
N SER A 140 -15.11 9.77 18.46
CA SER A 140 -15.42 8.69 17.53
C SER A 140 -14.60 7.43 17.78
N THR A 141 -15.13 6.29 17.31
CA THR A 141 -14.43 5.00 17.27
C THR A 141 -13.87 4.74 15.87
N VAL A 142 -12.56 4.50 15.79
CA VAL A 142 -11.85 4.13 14.56
C VAL A 142 -11.49 2.66 14.58
N LEU A 143 -11.86 1.92 13.55
CA LEU A 143 -11.45 0.54 13.31
C LEU A 143 -10.42 0.50 12.18
N ILE A 144 -9.20 0.09 12.51
CA ILE A 144 -8.10 -0.04 11.54
C ILE A 144 -7.90 -1.52 11.18
N LEU A 145 -8.24 -1.86 9.94
CA LEU A 145 -8.01 -3.19 9.38
C LEU A 145 -6.59 -3.28 8.82
N GLY A 146 -5.70 -3.95 9.53
CA GLY A 146 -4.28 -4.04 9.21
C GLY A 146 -3.40 -3.19 10.14
N ALA A 147 -3.31 -3.54 11.42
CA ALA A 147 -2.46 -2.85 12.41
C ALA A 147 -0.96 -3.25 12.27
N GLY A 148 -0.42 -3.14 11.05
CA GLY A 148 0.99 -3.23 10.72
C GLY A 148 1.68 -1.85 10.74
N ASP A 149 2.72 -1.65 9.93
CA ASP A 149 3.46 -0.37 9.84
C ASP A 149 2.56 0.83 9.52
N ILE A 150 1.79 0.75 8.43
CA ILE A 150 0.89 1.83 7.99
C ILE A 150 -0.21 2.08 9.03
N GLY A 151 -0.91 1.01 9.44
CA GLY A 151 -2.02 1.13 10.38
C GLY A 151 -1.60 1.63 11.76
N THR A 152 -0.42 1.22 12.24
CA THR A 152 0.14 1.73 13.51
C THR A 152 0.55 3.20 13.39
N THR A 153 1.13 3.61 12.27
CA THR A 153 1.47 5.02 12.02
C THR A 153 0.21 5.88 11.99
N LEU A 154 -0.80 5.42 11.28
CA LEU A 154 -2.11 6.09 11.21
C LEU A 154 -2.76 6.20 12.61
N ALA A 155 -2.76 5.11 13.37
CA ALA A 155 -3.29 5.09 14.73
C ALA A 155 -2.59 6.11 15.63
N LYS A 156 -1.25 6.20 15.58
CA LYS A 156 -0.48 7.21 16.33
C LYS A 156 -0.89 8.64 16.00
N TRP A 157 -1.12 8.93 14.71
CA TRP A 157 -1.51 10.28 14.28
C TRP A 157 -2.97 10.61 14.61
N MET A 158 -3.86 9.63 14.55
CA MET A 158 -5.27 9.79 14.90
C MET A 158 -5.52 9.80 16.42
N ARG A 159 -4.64 9.21 17.23
CA ARG A 159 -4.82 9.09 18.68
C ARG A 159 -5.28 10.39 19.40
N PRO A 160 -4.66 11.57 19.14
CA PRO A 160 -5.07 12.81 19.77
C PRO A 160 -6.39 13.39 19.23
N MET A 161 -6.98 12.82 18.20
CA MET A 161 -8.16 13.35 17.50
C MET A 161 -9.42 12.51 17.70
N VAL A 162 -9.33 11.30 18.28
CA VAL A 162 -10.44 10.34 18.35
C VAL A 162 -10.62 9.76 19.74
N GLY A 163 -11.82 9.28 20.05
CA GLY A 163 -12.13 8.67 21.35
C GLY A 163 -11.54 7.29 21.53
N LYS A 164 -11.66 6.42 20.52
CA LYS A 164 -11.24 5.01 20.59
C LYS A 164 -10.63 4.53 19.30
N ILE A 165 -9.56 3.72 19.39
CA ILE A 165 -8.94 3.07 18.22
C ILE A 165 -8.88 1.56 18.43
N ILE A 166 -9.52 0.82 17.55
CA ILE A 166 -9.54 -0.64 17.50
C ILE A 166 -8.68 -1.11 16.32
N GLY A 167 -7.78 -2.04 16.57
CA GLY A 167 -6.96 -2.66 15.53
C GLY A 167 -7.40 -4.07 15.18
N ILE A 168 -7.34 -4.43 13.90
CA ILE A 168 -7.44 -5.82 13.42
C ILE A 168 -6.11 -6.20 12.79
N ARG A 169 -5.54 -7.33 13.22
CA ARG A 169 -4.35 -7.93 12.61
C ARG A 169 -4.37 -9.45 12.78
N ARG A 170 -3.39 -10.14 12.16
CA ARG A 170 -3.32 -11.60 12.22
C ARG A 170 -3.14 -12.16 13.63
N THR A 171 -2.39 -11.46 14.49
CA THR A 171 -2.15 -11.85 15.90
C THR A 171 -2.47 -10.67 16.81
N ALA A 172 -3.33 -10.87 17.81
CA ALA A 172 -3.86 -9.79 18.65
C ALA A 172 -3.03 -9.49 19.93
N ARG A 173 -1.91 -10.15 20.15
CA ARG A 173 -1.03 -9.96 21.31
C ARG A 173 -0.01 -8.83 21.08
N ASP A 174 0.50 -8.25 22.16
CA ASP A 174 1.62 -7.28 22.17
C ASP A 174 1.43 -6.16 21.15
N PHE A 175 0.34 -5.37 21.28
CA PHE A 175 0.04 -4.27 20.39
C PHE A 175 0.49 -2.92 20.95
N PRO A 176 0.78 -1.92 20.08
CA PRO A 176 1.22 -0.59 20.50
C PRO A 176 0.15 0.19 21.27
N ASP A 177 0.57 1.03 22.22
CA ASP A 177 -0.28 1.87 23.10
C ASP A 177 -1.20 2.85 22.36
N CYS A 178 -1.00 3.07 21.07
CA CYS A 178 -1.89 3.88 20.24
C CYS A 178 -3.23 3.20 19.93
N PHE A 179 -3.39 1.91 20.22
CA PHE A 179 -4.65 1.17 20.12
C PHE A 179 -5.22 0.92 21.51
N ASP A 180 -6.53 1.06 21.65
CA ASP A 180 -7.26 0.70 22.88
C ASP A 180 -7.56 -0.79 22.92
N GLU A 181 -7.84 -1.38 21.76
CA GLU A 181 -8.15 -2.82 21.61
C GLU A 181 -7.49 -3.39 20.34
N MET A 182 -7.15 -4.68 20.40
CA MET A 182 -6.59 -5.40 19.26
C MET A 182 -7.24 -6.77 19.12
N PHE A 183 -7.67 -7.10 17.90
CA PHE A 183 -8.34 -8.37 17.60
C PHE A 183 -7.78 -9.03 16.32
N THR A 184 -8.18 -10.28 16.10
CA THR A 184 -8.01 -10.98 14.84
C THR A 184 -9.23 -10.80 13.93
N LEU A 185 -9.12 -11.24 12.67
CA LEU A 185 -10.23 -11.18 11.70
C LEU A 185 -11.51 -11.90 12.19
N GLU A 186 -11.40 -12.86 13.10
CA GLU A 186 -12.53 -13.57 13.68
C GLU A 186 -13.52 -12.65 14.41
N LYS A 187 -13.01 -11.52 14.95
CA LYS A 187 -13.81 -10.51 15.65
C LYS A 187 -14.31 -9.37 14.76
N LEU A 188 -14.03 -9.42 13.45
CA LEU A 188 -14.37 -8.34 12.53
C LEU A 188 -15.87 -8.04 12.53
N ASP A 189 -16.72 -9.06 12.46
CA ASP A 189 -18.18 -8.88 12.41
C ASP A 189 -18.76 -8.25 13.68
N GLU A 190 -18.11 -8.47 14.84
CA GLU A 190 -18.48 -7.85 16.10
C GLU A 190 -18.02 -6.38 16.19
N LYS A 191 -16.92 -6.03 15.52
CA LYS A 191 -16.30 -4.71 15.64
C LYS A 191 -16.74 -3.71 14.54
N LEU A 192 -17.21 -4.18 13.39
CA LEU A 192 -17.73 -3.31 12.34
C LEU A 192 -18.88 -2.39 12.82
N PRO A 193 -19.88 -2.85 13.61
CA PRO A 193 -20.95 -2.00 14.09
C PRO A 193 -20.52 -0.95 15.13
N GLU A 194 -19.37 -1.13 15.79
CA GLU A 194 -18.86 -0.16 16.77
C GLU A 194 -18.24 1.07 16.12
N ALA A 195 -17.74 0.94 14.87
CA ALA A 195 -16.86 1.91 14.25
C ALA A 195 -17.62 3.05 13.53
N ASP A 196 -17.19 4.29 13.79
CA ASP A 196 -17.56 5.47 13.03
C ASP A 196 -16.70 5.64 11.78
N PHE A 197 -15.45 5.20 11.89
CA PHE A 197 -14.48 5.20 10.81
C PHE A 197 -13.90 3.80 10.66
N VAL A 198 -13.96 3.23 9.46
CA VAL A 198 -13.33 1.95 9.12
C VAL A 198 -12.24 2.24 8.09
N ILE A 199 -10.99 1.95 8.42
CA ILE A 199 -9.86 2.24 7.54
C ILE A 199 -9.08 0.95 7.29
N SER A 200 -8.93 0.57 6.02
CA SER A 200 -8.22 -0.66 5.67
C SER A 200 -6.89 -0.39 4.99
N VAL A 201 -5.87 -1.10 5.48
CA VAL A 201 -4.53 -1.23 4.89
C VAL A 201 -4.08 -2.69 4.85
N LEU A 202 -5.06 -3.61 4.75
CA LEU A 202 -4.77 -5.04 4.65
C LEU A 202 -4.09 -5.39 3.32
N PRO A 203 -3.11 -6.30 3.34
CA PRO A 203 -2.57 -6.87 2.12
C PRO A 203 -3.61 -7.80 1.48
N GLN A 204 -3.42 -8.14 0.21
CA GLN A 204 -4.18 -9.18 -0.45
C GLN A 204 -3.63 -10.54 -0.06
N THR A 205 -4.48 -11.35 0.54
CA THR A 205 -4.26 -12.76 0.86
C THR A 205 -5.55 -13.53 0.57
N PRO A 206 -5.55 -14.87 0.53
CA PRO A 206 -6.79 -15.63 0.36
C PRO A 206 -7.89 -15.25 1.37
N GLU A 207 -7.51 -14.90 2.61
CA GLU A 207 -8.47 -14.55 3.68
C GLU A 207 -8.99 -13.11 3.54
N THR A 208 -8.32 -12.24 2.80
CA THR A 208 -8.71 -10.82 2.66
C THR A 208 -9.38 -10.49 1.34
N ILE A 209 -9.33 -11.37 0.34
CA ILE A 209 -10.08 -11.20 -0.91
C ILE A 209 -11.57 -11.23 -0.63
N ARG A 210 -12.30 -10.18 -1.06
CA ARG A 210 -13.74 -9.98 -0.84
C ARG A 210 -14.14 -10.10 0.64
N LEU A 211 -13.21 -9.77 1.55
CA LEU A 211 -13.47 -9.77 2.98
C LEU A 211 -14.65 -8.87 3.35
N LEU A 212 -14.75 -7.71 2.72
CA LEU A 212 -15.87 -6.77 2.86
C LEU A 212 -16.91 -7.04 1.75
N ASP A 213 -17.68 -8.10 1.93
CA ASP A 213 -18.85 -8.44 1.15
C ASP A 213 -20.06 -7.56 1.52
N GLU A 214 -21.21 -7.71 0.83
CA GLU A 214 -22.43 -6.95 1.12
C GLU A 214 -22.85 -7.07 2.59
N ARG A 215 -22.77 -8.26 3.14
CA ARG A 215 -23.18 -8.52 4.54
C ARG A 215 -22.32 -7.68 5.51
N ARG A 216 -21.00 -7.68 5.34
CA ARG A 216 -20.08 -6.92 6.21
C ARG A 216 -20.16 -5.41 5.99
N LEU A 217 -20.36 -4.98 4.74
CA LEU A 217 -20.64 -3.57 4.46
C LEU A 217 -21.91 -3.09 5.17
N ARG A 218 -22.94 -3.94 5.26
CA ARG A 218 -24.16 -3.62 5.98
C ARG A 218 -24.02 -3.66 7.50
N LEU A 219 -23.04 -4.36 8.06
CA LEU A 219 -22.74 -4.33 9.51
C LEU A 219 -22.15 -3.00 9.98
N MET A 220 -21.48 -2.24 9.09
CA MET A 220 -20.98 -0.91 9.44
C MET A 220 -22.14 0.03 9.80
N LYS A 221 -21.88 1.09 10.56
CA LYS A 221 -22.88 2.13 10.83
C LYS A 221 -23.39 2.77 9.53
N ASP A 222 -24.65 3.21 9.51
CA ASP A 222 -25.25 3.81 8.30
C ASP A 222 -24.58 5.12 7.91
N ASP A 223 -23.97 5.81 8.87
CA ASP A 223 -23.23 7.04 8.69
C ASP A 223 -21.71 6.85 8.85
N ALA A 224 -21.21 5.63 8.76
CA ALA A 224 -19.77 5.36 8.83
C ALA A 224 -19.00 6.03 7.68
N ILE A 225 -17.75 6.39 7.92
CA ILE A 225 -16.78 6.69 6.87
C ILE A 225 -15.90 5.45 6.66
N PHE A 226 -15.82 4.97 5.41
CA PHE A 226 -14.98 3.85 5.05
C PHE A 226 -13.85 4.31 4.11
N VAL A 227 -12.59 3.96 4.42
CA VAL A 227 -11.42 4.27 3.58
C VAL A 227 -10.60 3.02 3.33
N ASN A 228 -10.27 2.76 2.05
CA ASN A 228 -9.40 1.65 1.66
C ASN A 228 -8.14 2.13 0.95
N GLY A 229 -6.98 1.96 1.59
CA GLY A 229 -5.65 2.18 1.04
C GLY A 229 -4.79 0.91 1.05
N GLY A 230 -5.42 -0.26 1.18
CA GLY A 230 -4.75 -1.56 1.14
C GLY A 230 -4.71 -2.17 -0.27
N ARG A 231 -5.76 -2.92 -0.62
CA ARG A 231 -5.96 -3.53 -1.94
C ARG A 231 -7.42 -3.44 -2.35
N GLY A 232 -7.67 -3.20 -3.63
CA GLY A 232 -9.03 -3.11 -4.18
C GLY A 232 -9.81 -4.41 -4.02
N SER A 233 -9.14 -5.55 -4.12
CA SER A 233 -9.71 -6.89 -3.95
C SER A 233 -10.31 -7.20 -2.57
N LEU A 234 -10.04 -6.36 -1.56
CA LEU A 234 -10.64 -6.47 -0.23
C LEU A 234 -12.16 -6.35 -0.28
N ILE A 235 -12.67 -5.55 -1.19
CA ILE A 235 -14.07 -5.14 -1.24
C ILE A 235 -14.75 -5.82 -2.43
N ASP A 236 -15.98 -6.27 -2.23
CA ASP A 236 -16.92 -6.49 -3.31
C ASP A 236 -17.41 -5.13 -3.82
N GLN A 237 -16.85 -4.64 -4.95
CA GLN A 237 -17.16 -3.30 -5.47
C GLN A 237 -18.61 -3.17 -5.95
N GLU A 238 -19.24 -4.24 -6.44
CA GLU A 238 -20.64 -4.24 -6.81
C GLU A 238 -21.53 -4.10 -5.58
N ALA A 239 -21.20 -4.83 -4.52
CA ALA A 239 -21.88 -4.72 -3.24
C ALA A 239 -21.69 -3.31 -2.63
N LEU A 240 -20.51 -2.73 -2.72
CA LEU A 240 -20.25 -1.36 -2.26
C LEU A 240 -21.15 -0.36 -3.01
N LEU A 241 -21.18 -0.41 -4.32
CA LEU A 241 -22.05 0.45 -5.15
C LEU A 241 -23.52 0.32 -4.75
N LYS A 242 -23.98 -0.91 -4.56
CA LYS A 242 -25.36 -1.19 -4.15
C LYS A 242 -25.69 -0.52 -2.82
N VAL A 243 -24.90 -0.77 -1.78
CA VAL A 243 -25.19 -0.22 -0.44
C VAL A 243 -25.01 1.31 -0.40
N MET A 244 -24.10 1.88 -1.17
CA MET A 244 -23.96 3.34 -1.29
C MET A 244 -25.18 3.96 -1.99
N SER A 245 -25.72 3.33 -3.05
CA SER A 245 -26.92 3.81 -3.73
C SER A 245 -28.17 3.80 -2.84
N GLU A 246 -28.20 2.97 -1.83
CA GLU A 246 -29.25 2.92 -0.79
C GLU A 246 -29.04 4.00 0.29
N GLY A 247 -27.98 4.81 0.20
CA GLY A 247 -27.69 5.92 1.12
C GLY A 247 -26.85 5.53 2.32
N LYS A 248 -26.33 4.30 2.37
CA LYS A 248 -25.40 3.88 3.42
C LYS A 248 -24.06 4.63 3.26
N PHE A 249 -23.42 4.88 4.37
CA PHE A 249 -22.19 5.63 4.57
C PHE A 249 -22.33 7.16 4.48
N PHE A 250 -21.65 7.82 5.39
CA PHE A 250 -21.42 9.27 5.29
C PHE A 250 -20.54 9.59 4.08
N GLY A 251 -19.53 8.75 3.84
CA GLY A 251 -18.69 8.82 2.67
C GLY A 251 -17.69 7.67 2.60
N VAL A 252 -17.14 7.45 1.41
CA VAL A 252 -16.18 6.39 1.13
C VAL A 252 -14.94 6.97 0.45
N GLY A 253 -13.76 6.47 0.81
CA GLY A 253 -12.49 6.78 0.17
C GLY A 253 -11.82 5.53 -0.39
N LEU A 254 -11.47 5.53 -1.67
CA LEU A 254 -10.75 4.43 -2.31
C LEU A 254 -9.46 4.95 -2.95
N ASP A 255 -8.31 4.54 -2.42
CA ASP A 255 -7.04 4.74 -3.13
C ASP A 255 -6.75 3.58 -4.08
N VAL A 256 -7.43 2.45 -3.89
CA VAL A 256 -7.25 1.20 -4.63
C VAL A 256 -8.57 0.63 -5.12
N THR A 257 -8.58 0.06 -6.33
CA THR A 257 -9.78 -0.49 -6.99
C THR A 257 -9.47 -1.82 -7.68
N VAL A 258 -10.48 -2.46 -8.24
CA VAL A 258 -10.34 -3.60 -9.17
C VAL A 258 -11.27 -3.39 -10.35
N PRO A 259 -10.73 -3.38 -11.60
CA PRO A 259 -9.30 -3.40 -11.94
C PRO A 259 -8.57 -2.07 -11.65
N GLU A 260 -7.25 -2.08 -11.79
CA GLU A 260 -6.41 -0.88 -11.85
C GLU A 260 -5.64 -0.88 -13.19
N PRO A 261 -5.68 0.21 -13.98
CA PRO A 261 -6.48 1.44 -13.79
C PRO A 261 -7.98 1.19 -13.77
N LEU A 262 -8.73 2.03 -13.00
CA LEU A 262 -10.19 1.98 -13.00
C LEU A 262 -10.72 2.41 -14.37
N PRO A 263 -11.53 1.58 -15.07
CA PRO A 263 -12.09 1.92 -16.39
C PRO A 263 -12.90 3.23 -16.38
N GLU A 264 -12.84 3.99 -17.48
CA GLU A 264 -13.52 5.29 -17.62
C GLU A 264 -15.04 5.17 -17.49
N GLU A 265 -15.60 4.04 -17.90
CA GLU A 265 -17.03 3.73 -17.82
C GLU A 265 -17.49 3.24 -16.44
N SER A 266 -16.59 3.05 -15.49
CA SER A 266 -16.93 2.52 -14.17
C SER A 266 -17.97 3.40 -13.46
N PRO A 267 -19.04 2.81 -12.91
CA PRO A 267 -20.06 3.56 -12.15
C PRO A 267 -19.50 4.17 -10.87
N LEU A 268 -18.35 3.73 -10.38
CA LEU A 268 -17.68 4.33 -9.22
C LEU A 268 -17.37 5.82 -9.43
N TRP A 269 -17.03 6.24 -10.65
CA TRP A 269 -16.74 7.66 -10.95
C TRP A 269 -17.91 8.62 -10.70
N LYS A 270 -19.13 8.09 -10.81
CA LYS A 270 -20.38 8.88 -10.68
C LYS A 270 -21.01 8.73 -9.29
N GLN A 271 -20.41 7.92 -8.42
CA GLN A 271 -20.95 7.68 -7.10
C GLN A 271 -20.77 8.91 -6.22
N GLU A 272 -21.87 9.48 -5.75
CA GLU A 272 -21.83 10.56 -4.76
C GLU A 272 -21.18 10.09 -3.45
N ARG A 273 -20.48 10.99 -2.77
CA ARG A 273 -19.76 10.73 -1.51
C ARG A 273 -18.63 9.71 -1.63
N LEU A 274 -18.15 9.43 -2.84
CA LEU A 274 -16.97 8.60 -3.08
C LEU A 274 -15.79 9.49 -3.50
N LEU A 275 -14.70 9.42 -2.76
CA LEU A 275 -13.42 10.02 -3.09
C LEU A 275 -12.49 8.93 -3.62
N ILE A 276 -12.02 9.06 -4.86
CA ILE A 276 -11.08 8.13 -5.49
C ILE A 276 -9.74 8.82 -5.70
N THR A 277 -8.66 8.14 -5.32
CA THR A 277 -7.29 8.46 -5.73
C THR A 277 -6.68 7.29 -6.49
N PRO A 278 -5.83 7.51 -7.52
CA PRO A 278 -5.41 6.45 -8.43
C PRO A 278 -4.18 5.69 -7.93
N HIS A 279 -4.33 4.98 -6.79
CA HIS A 279 -3.27 4.24 -6.09
C HIS A 279 -2.05 5.14 -5.83
N ALA A 280 -2.33 6.35 -5.33
CA ALA A 280 -1.36 7.43 -5.20
C ALA A 280 -0.79 7.59 -3.78
N ALA A 281 -1.32 6.86 -2.79
CA ALA A 281 -0.95 7.02 -1.38
C ALA A 281 0.55 6.82 -1.10
N GLY A 282 1.23 5.98 -1.90
CA GLY A 282 2.66 5.72 -1.79
C GLY A 282 3.55 6.54 -2.72
N ASN A 283 3.00 7.51 -3.46
CA ASN A 283 3.76 8.28 -4.43
C ASN A 283 4.69 9.30 -3.77
N SER A 284 5.80 9.55 -4.45
CA SER A 284 6.81 10.55 -4.09
C SER A 284 6.78 11.70 -5.10
N CYS A 285 6.95 12.92 -4.64
CA CYS A 285 6.96 14.10 -5.50
C CYS A 285 8.33 14.37 -6.15
N SER A 286 9.39 13.73 -5.70
CA SER A 286 10.76 13.97 -6.17
C SER A 286 11.71 12.88 -5.71
N LEU A 287 12.77 12.60 -6.49
CA LEU A 287 13.84 11.66 -6.13
C LEU A 287 14.62 12.07 -4.87
N GLU A 288 14.52 13.34 -4.46
CA GLU A 288 15.16 13.90 -3.26
C GLU A 288 14.21 13.95 -2.05
N SER A 289 12.99 13.41 -2.19
CA SER A 289 12.01 13.40 -1.09
C SER A 289 12.49 12.55 0.10
N PRO A 290 11.96 12.79 1.30
CA PRO A 290 12.26 11.95 2.47
C PRO A 290 11.92 10.47 2.25
N LEU A 291 10.86 10.18 1.50
CA LEU A 291 10.48 8.82 1.14
C LEU A 291 11.55 8.16 0.27
N GLU A 292 11.96 8.82 -0.81
CA GLU A 292 12.96 8.28 -1.74
C GLU A 292 14.31 8.05 -1.06
N ARG A 293 14.72 8.94 -0.15
CA ARG A 293 15.93 8.70 0.66
C ARG A 293 15.80 7.44 1.51
N LYS A 294 14.66 7.21 2.19
CA LYS A 294 14.42 5.97 2.95
C LYS A 294 14.44 4.72 2.07
N ILE A 295 13.83 4.79 0.88
CA ILE A 295 13.84 3.71 -0.09
C ILE A 295 15.30 3.37 -0.48
N ARG A 296 16.11 4.37 -0.84
CA ARG A 296 17.51 4.17 -1.25
C ARG A 296 18.38 3.64 -0.10
N GLU A 297 18.19 4.12 1.11
CA GLU A 297 18.89 3.62 2.31
C GLU A 297 18.53 2.16 2.59
N PHE A 298 17.26 1.79 2.49
CA PHE A 298 16.81 0.41 2.65
C PHE A 298 17.39 -0.52 1.58
N ILE A 299 17.35 -0.10 0.31
CA ILE A 299 17.96 -0.84 -0.82
C ILE A 299 19.45 -1.04 -0.58
N LEU A 300 20.17 0.02 -0.22
CA LEU A 300 21.61 -0.04 0.06
C LEU A 300 21.89 -1.06 1.18
N LYS A 301 21.16 -1.01 2.27
CA LYS A 301 21.29 -1.94 3.40
C LYS A 301 21.10 -3.41 2.95
N ASN A 302 20.05 -3.69 2.20
CA ASN A 302 19.78 -5.04 1.71
C ASN A 302 20.79 -5.51 0.66
N THR A 303 21.28 -4.60 -0.19
CA THR A 303 22.35 -4.90 -1.15
C THR A 303 23.62 -5.32 -0.44
N VAL A 304 24.01 -4.60 0.63
CA VAL A 304 25.19 -4.94 1.43
C VAL A 304 25.03 -6.28 2.15
N LYS A 305 23.86 -6.54 2.73
CA LYS A 305 23.56 -7.85 3.35
C LYS A 305 23.67 -8.99 2.34
N TRP A 306 23.07 -8.82 1.15
CA TRP A 306 23.17 -9.82 0.08
C TRP A 306 24.63 -10.08 -0.34
N LEU A 307 25.44 -9.02 -0.46
CA LEU A 307 26.86 -9.14 -0.78
C LEU A 307 27.66 -9.91 0.28
N ASN A 308 27.26 -9.76 1.55
CA ASN A 308 27.91 -10.45 2.67
C ASN A 308 27.40 -11.88 2.89
N GLY A 309 26.40 -12.32 2.11
CA GLY A 309 25.75 -13.62 2.32
C GLY A 309 24.80 -13.63 3.54
N GLU A 310 24.48 -12.46 4.09
CA GLU A 310 23.53 -12.27 5.18
C GLU A 310 22.08 -12.34 4.67
N GLU A 311 21.13 -12.66 5.55
CA GLU A 311 19.71 -12.64 5.19
C GLU A 311 19.22 -11.19 5.04
N PRO A 312 18.69 -10.80 3.86
CA PRO A 312 18.15 -9.47 3.64
C PRO A 312 16.88 -9.25 4.44
N GLU A 313 16.56 -7.99 4.72
CA GLU A 313 15.33 -7.62 5.41
C GLU A 313 14.12 -7.70 4.49
N ASN A 314 12.94 -7.93 5.08
CA ASN A 314 11.67 -8.05 4.36
C ASN A 314 11.69 -9.13 3.25
N LEU A 315 12.39 -10.23 3.49
CA LEU A 315 12.34 -11.41 2.66
C LEU A 315 10.90 -11.97 2.64
N ILE A 316 10.41 -12.28 1.44
CA ILE A 316 9.06 -12.79 1.24
C ILE A 316 9.00 -14.30 1.45
N ASP A 317 7.99 -14.72 2.17
CA ASP A 317 7.54 -16.11 2.19
C ASP A 317 6.42 -16.28 1.16
N PHE A 318 6.69 -17.00 0.07
CA PHE A 318 5.73 -17.21 -1.02
C PHE A 318 4.49 -18.00 -0.61
N LYS A 319 4.57 -18.81 0.47
CA LYS A 319 3.41 -19.56 1.00
C LYS A 319 2.48 -18.65 1.79
N LEU A 320 3.04 -17.69 2.51
CA LEU A 320 2.28 -16.74 3.32
C LEU A 320 1.78 -15.54 2.50
N GLY A 321 2.40 -15.26 1.35
CA GLY A 321 2.05 -14.12 0.51
C GLY A 321 2.51 -12.76 1.05
N TYR A 322 3.45 -12.73 2.03
CA TYR A 322 4.05 -11.51 2.59
C TYR A 322 5.38 -11.82 3.28
N LYS A 323 5.99 -10.79 3.92
CA LYS A 323 7.33 -10.95 4.53
C LYS A 323 7.39 -12.07 5.57
N LYS A 324 8.51 -12.78 5.57
CA LYS A 324 8.89 -13.76 6.59
C LYS A 324 9.08 -13.05 7.93
N ASN A 325 8.62 -13.64 9.02
CA ASN A 325 8.77 -13.11 10.40
C ASN A 325 7.95 -11.83 10.71
N VAL A 326 6.62 -11.98 10.70
CA VAL A 326 5.68 -11.04 11.34
C VAL A 326 4.97 -11.71 12.48
#